data_e90665b0b4c8263f46fb17f8994d2ca5
#
_entry.id   e90665b0b4c8263f46fb17f8994d2ca5
#
_cell.length_a   1.000
_cell.length_b   1.000
_cell.length_c   1.000
_cell.angle_alpha   90.00
_cell.angle_beta   90.00
_cell.angle_gamma   90.00
#
_symmetry.space_group_name_H-M   'P 1'
#
loop_
_entity.id
_entity.type
_entity.pdbx_description
1 polymer ?
#
loop_
_entity_poly.entity_id
_entity_poly.type
_entity_poly.pdbx_seq_one_letter_code
_entity_poly.pdbx_strand_id
1 'polypeptide(L)'
;MNALRKIAAGSLAAVLACSMAACGSGNANSTDSASNTGKTVKVDEKSAKATSISDFGGMDGLVAAAEKEGALNVIALPHDWSNYGDVISGFKKKYPKIKINEQNPNASSKEEVDAGKTNKGTDAAPDVYDLGLAVASTSTDNFASYKVQAWDKIPDSVKDKDGKYYADYTGIMSIGWNADKYGDIKSINDLTDPKFAGTVALNGKPAEAGAAFNGYLMINQLAGGD
;
A
#
# COMPACT_ATOMS: atom_id res chain seq x y z
N MET A 1 -56.10 19.34 -13.22
CA MET A 1 -57.03 19.12 -12.09
C MET A 1 -56.31 18.37 -11.00
N ASN A 2 -56.03 19.10 -9.93
CA ASN A 2 -56.01 18.73 -8.49
C ASN A 2 -55.19 17.51 -8.06
N ALA A 3 -54.41 17.49 -6.97
CA ALA A 3 -54.24 18.42 -5.84
C ALA A 3 -52.97 18.08 -5.09
N LEU A 4 -52.39 19.10 -4.49
CA LEU A 4 -51.39 19.06 -3.41
C LEU A 4 -51.82 18.21 -2.21
N ARG A 5 -50.88 17.54 -1.53
CA ARG A 5 -50.90 17.52 -0.04
C ARG A 5 -49.46 17.47 0.50
N LYS A 6 -49.10 18.55 1.17
CA LYS A 6 -47.99 18.67 2.15
C LYS A 6 -48.42 17.96 3.45
N ILE A 7 -47.56 17.26 4.10
CA ILE A 7 -47.60 17.10 5.56
C ILE A 7 -46.15 17.25 6.08
N ALA A 8 -46.04 18.08 7.10
CA ALA A 8 -44.83 18.50 7.78
C ALA A 8 -44.57 17.69 9.06
N ALA A 9 -43.30 17.68 9.43
CA ALA A 9 -42.72 17.72 10.76
C ALA A 9 -43.09 16.62 11.81
N GLY A 10 -42.00 16.09 12.41
CA GLY A 10 -42.07 15.41 13.69
C GLY A 10 -40.73 14.88 14.14
N SER A 11 -39.98 15.68 14.89
CA SER A 11 -38.79 15.32 15.62
C SER A 11 -39.11 14.28 16.68
N LEU A 12 -38.25 13.24 16.82
CA LEU A 12 -38.08 12.59 18.13
C LEU A 12 -36.66 12.00 18.24
N ALA A 13 -35.87 12.59 19.11
CA ALA A 13 -34.66 12.03 19.66
C ALA A 13 -35.02 10.90 20.63
N ALA A 14 -34.36 9.74 20.46
CA ALA A 14 -34.33 8.71 21.49
C ALA A 14 -32.91 8.19 21.67
N VAL A 15 -32.28 8.61 22.75
CA VAL A 15 -31.07 8.03 23.33
C VAL A 15 -31.45 6.70 23.94
N LEU A 16 -30.82 5.59 23.51
CA LEU A 16 -30.81 4.35 24.26
C LEU A 16 -29.37 3.87 24.42
N ALA A 17 -28.82 4.07 25.59
CA ALA A 17 -27.65 3.36 26.08
C ALA A 17 -28.12 1.96 26.55
N CYS A 18 -27.54 0.91 25.98
CA CYS A 18 -27.57 -0.44 26.52
C CYS A 18 -26.18 -1.05 26.52
N SER A 19 -25.57 -1.04 27.70
CA SER A 19 -24.45 -1.89 28.07
C SER A 19 -24.93 -3.33 28.22
N MET A 20 -24.31 -4.28 27.48
CA MET A 20 -24.32 -5.70 27.88
C MET A 20 -22.96 -6.32 27.58
N ALA A 21 -22.28 -6.68 28.66
CA ALA A 21 -21.14 -7.61 28.62
C ALA A 21 -21.71 -9.04 28.45
N ALA A 22 -21.14 -9.79 27.52
CA ALA A 22 -21.28 -11.24 27.49
C ALA A 22 -19.98 -11.86 26.92
N CYS A 23 -19.27 -12.59 27.77
CA CYS A 23 -18.23 -13.54 27.40
C CYS A 23 -18.84 -14.70 26.63
N GLY A 24 -18.21 -15.12 25.54
CA GLY A 24 -18.57 -16.35 24.84
C GLY A 24 -17.50 -16.71 23.82
N SER A 25 -16.73 -17.78 24.10
CA SER A 25 -15.79 -18.40 23.19
C SER A 25 -16.51 -18.93 21.95
N GLY A 26 -15.99 -18.61 20.77
CA GLY A 26 -16.46 -19.18 19.52
C GLY A 26 -15.54 -18.78 18.37
N ASN A 27 -14.78 -19.74 17.88
CA ASN A 27 -13.92 -19.65 16.72
C ASN A 27 -14.78 -19.38 15.47
N ALA A 28 -14.64 -18.19 14.88
CA ALA A 28 -15.20 -17.89 13.57
C ALA A 28 -14.25 -17.00 12.81
N ASN A 29 -13.86 -17.50 11.66
CA ASN A 29 -13.07 -16.86 10.63
C ASN A 29 -13.85 -15.64 10.09
N SER A 30 -13.61 -14.47 10.64
CA SER A 30 -14.23 -13.23 10.18
C SER A 30 -13.20 -12.48 9.33
N THR A 31 -13.56 -12.28 8.06
CA THR A 31 -12.99 -11.25 7.21
C THR A 31 -13.25 -9.90 7.90
N ASP A 32 -12.25 -9.38 8.61
CA ASP A 32 -12.31 -8.06 9.21
C ASP A 32 -12.38 -7.01 8.10
N SER A 33 -13.55 -6.43 7.94
CA SER A 33 -13.70 -5.14 7.30
C SER A 33 -12.94 -4.13 8.17
N ALA A 34 -11.83 -3.58 7.67
CA ALA A 34 -11.03 -2.58 8.36
C ALA A 34 -11.92 -1.37 8.72
N SER A 35 -12.35 -1.29 9.98
CA SER A 35 -13.04 -0.11 10.49
C SER A 35 -11.99 0.97 10.75
N ASN A 36 -12.28 2.21 10.35
CA ASN A 36 -11.47 3.38 10.66
C ASN A 36 -11.34 3.50 12.20
N THR A 37 -10.16 3.20 12.75
CA THR A 37 -9.88 3.22 14.20
C THR A 37 -9.03 4.43 14.61
N GLY A 38 -8.55 5.23 13.63
CA GLY A 38 -7.69 6.38 13.89
C GLY A 38 -8.44 7.60 14.41
N LYS A 39 -7.72 8.46 15.14
CA LYS A 39 -8.22 9.78 15.56
C LYS A 39 -8.01 10.77 14.43
N THR A 40 -8.97 11.67 14.20
CA THR A 40 -8.81 12.76 13.23
C THR A 40 -7.57 13.59 13.55
N VAL A 41 -6.70 13.78 12.56
CA VAL A 41 -5.50 14.61 12.66
C VAL A 41 -5.74 15.99 12.10
N LYS A 42 -5.11 17.01 12.73
CA LYS A 42 -5.04 18.35 12.19
C LYS A 42 -3.83 18.44 11.28
N VAL A 43 -4.07 18.56 9.99
CA VAL A 43 -3.02 18.66 8.98
C VAL A 43 -2.34 20.02 9.03
N ASP A 44 -0.99 20.06 9.01
CA ASP A 44 -0.24 21.28 8.73
C ASP A 44 -0.40 21.65 7.25
N GLU A 45 -1.07 22.75 6.97
CA GLU A 45 -1.42 23.13 5.60
C GLU A 45 -0.19 23.41 4.71
N LYS A 46 0.92 23.88 5.29
CA LYS A 46 2.16 24.13 4.53
C LYS A 46 2.76 22.78 4.11
N SER A 47 2.88 21.84 5.02
CA SER A 47 3.40 20.51 4.75
C SER A 47 2.52 19.74 3.74
N ALA A 48 1.20 19.84 3.87
CA ALA A 48 0.25 19.18 2.98
C ALA A 48 0.29 19.72 1.53
N LYS A 49 0.76 20.93 1.32
CA LYS A 49 0.89 21.57 -0.01
C LYS A 49 2.30 21.48 -0.58
N ALA A 50 3.26 20.98 0.18
CA ALA A 50 4.64 20.85 -0.27
C ALA A 50 4.75 19.84 -1.42
N THR A 51 5.52 20.19 -2.44
CA THR A 51 5.75 19.38 -3.64
C THR A 51 7.21 19.00 -3.84
N SER A 52 8.08 19.55 -3.01
CA SER A 52 9.51 19.31 -3.05
C SER A 52 10.20 19.73 -1.74
N ILE A 53 11.46 19.35 -1.61
CA ILE A 53 12.29 19.74 -0.46
C ILE A 53 12.51 21.26 -0.36
N SER A 54 12.42 21.98 -1.48
CA SER A 54 12.58 23.46 -1.50
C SER A 54 11.46 24.17 -0.75
N ASP A 55 10.27 23.58 -0.66
CA ASP A 55 9.14 24.16 0.08
C ASP A 55 9.39 24.21 1.58
N PHE A 56 10.36 23.41 2.06
CA PHE A 56 10.85 23.41 3.44
C PHE A 56 12.12 24.25 3.63
N GLY A 57 12.69 24.82 2.57
CA GLY A 57 13.99 25.50 2.62
C GLY A 57 15.20 24.56 2.66
N GLY A 58 15.01 23.31 2.23
CA GLY A 58 16.04 22.28 2.19
C GLY A 58 15.84 21.15 3.20
N MET A 59 16.84 20.27 3.31
CA MET A 59 16.77 19.06 4.14
C MET A 59 16.58 19.36 5.63
N ASP A 60 17.27 20.37 6.16
CA ASP A 60 17.18 20.71 7.58
C ASP A 60 15.76 21.19 7.95
N GLY A 61 15.13 21.96 7.06
CA GLY A 61 13.75 22.41 7.24
C GLY A 61 12.74 21.26 7.15
N LEU A 62 12.95 20.30 6.22
CA LEU A 62 12.13 19.10 6.13
C LEU A 62 12.26 18.23 7.39
N VAL A 63 13.48 18.01 7.87
CA VAL A 63 13.73 17.24 9.10
C VAL A 63 13.07 17.90 10.31
N ALA A 64 13.20 19.24 10.44
CA ALA A 64 12.55 19.97 11.53
C ALA A 64 11.02 19.86 11.50
N ALA A 65 10.41 19.88 10.30
CA ALA A 65 8.97 19.69 10.14
C ALA A 65 8.56 18.26 10.53
N ALA A 66 9.27 17.25 10.06
CA ALA A 66 9.00 15.84 10.36
C ALA A 66 9.20 15.50 11.85
N GLU A 67 10.24 16.04 12.49
CA GLU A 67 10.45 15.88 13.94
C GLU A 67 9.35 16.57 14.78
N LYS A 68 8.79 17.67 14.29
CA LYS A 68 7.66 18.35 14.93
C LYS A 68 6.38 17.55 14.79
N GLU A 69 6.16 16.88 13.67
CA GLU A 69 5.07 15.92 13.44
C GLU A 69 5.23 14.68 14.31
N GLY A 70 6.44 14.15 14.40
CA GLY A 70 6.85 13.15 15.37
C GLY A 70 6.47 11.72 15.05
N ALA A 71 5.78 11.45 13.93
CA ALA A 71 5.38 10.10 13.52
C ALA A 71 5.45 9.91 12.00
N LEU A 72 5.69 8.66 11.57
CA LEU A 72 5.64 8.21 10.19
C LEU A 72 4.96 6.84 10.15
N ASN A 73 3.88 6.72 9.43
CA ASN A 73 3.15 5.47 9.23
C ASN A 73 3.60 4.84 7.90
N VAL A 74 4.21 3.67 7.98
CA VAL A 74 4.61 2.87 6.82
C VAL A 74 3.80 1.59 6.77
N ILE A 75 3.56 1.07 5.57
CA ILE A 75 2.78 -0.16 5.35
C ILE A 75 3.52 -1.03 4.35
N ALA A 76 3.35 -2.36 4.45
CA ALA A 76 3.89 -3.35 3.52
C ALA A 76 5.43 -3.39 3.44
N LEU A 77 6.15 -3.09 4.51
CA LEU A 77 7.61 -3.13 4.58
C LEU A 77 8.08 -4.29 5.49
N PRO A 78 8.06 -5.57 5.05
CA PRO A 78 8.52 -6.69 5.85
C PRO A 78 10.03 -6.63 6.04
N HIS A 79 10.49 -6.85 7.27
CA HIS A 79 11.90 -6.69 7.65
C HIS A 79 12.87 -7.63 6.93
N ASP A 80 12.40 -8.80 6.52
CA ASP A 80 13.15 -9.84 5.85
C ASP A 80 13.14 -9.75 4.32
N TRP A 81 12.53 -8.70 3.77
CA TRP A 81 12.46 -8.46 2.34
C TRP A 81 13.11 -7.13 1.97
N SER A 82 13.80 -7.07 0.82
CA SER A 82 14.39 -5.85 0.22
C SER A 82 15.20 -4.99 1.20
N ASN A 83 15.74 -5.62 2.25
CA ASN A 83 16.53 -4.96 3.30
C ASN A 83 15.76 -3.89 4.11
N TYR A 84 14.41 -3.93 4.11
CA TYR A 84 13.60 -2.95 4.84
C TYR A 84 13.91 -2.90 6.33
N GLY A 85 14.24 -4.03 6.96
CA GLY A 85 14.63 -4.07 8.39
C GLY A 85 15.79 -3.14 8.70
N ASP A 86 16.86 -3.16 7.90
CA ASP A 86 18.02 -2.28 8.07
C ASP A 86 17.72 -0.83 7.68
N VAL A 87 16.92 -0.60 6.64
CA VAL A 87 16.47 0.75 6.23
C VAL A 87 15.68 1.40 7.36
N ILE A 88 14.70 0.71 7.93
CA ILE A 88 13.88 1.18 9.05
C ILE A 88 14.75 1.43 10.29
N SER A 89 15.64 0.50 10.61
CA SER A 89 16.56 0.64 11.75
C SER A 89 17.51 1.82 11.58
N GLY A 90 18.04 2.01 10.37
CA GLY A 90 18.88 3.16 10.01
C GLY A 90 18.14 4.48 10.13
N PHE A 91 16.88 4.54 9.67
CA PHE A 91 16.03 5.71 9.81
C PHE A 91 15.77 6.06 11.29
N LYS A 92 15.35 5.07 12.09
CA LYS A 92 15.12 5.24 13.55
C LYS A 92 16.37 5.75 14.27
N LYS A 93 17.56 5.25 13.90
CA LYS A 93 18.83 5.69 14.46
C LYS A 93 19.16 7.14 14.08
N LYS A 94 18.89 7.52 12.83
CA LYS A 94 19.19 8.86 12.31
C LYS A 94 18.20 9.93 12.80
N TYR A 95 16.92 9.57 12.94
CA TYR A 95 15.84 10.46 13.31
C TYR A 95 15.06 9.95 14.53
N PRO A 96 15.68 9.91 15.72
CA PRO A 96 15.09 9.25 16.89
C PRO A 96 13.83 9.93 17.45
N LYS A 97 13.54 11.17 17.01
CA LYS A 97 12.31 11.88 17.39
C LYS A 97 11.12 11.53 16.52
N ILE A 98 11.32 10.81 15.42
CA ILE A 98 10.25 10.38 14.54
C ILE A 98 9.92 8.92 14.86
N LYS A 99 8.72 8.68 15.37
CA LYS A 99 8.23 7.33 15.63
C LYS A 99 7.77 6.69 14.33
N ILE A 100 8.37 5.57 13.91
CA ILE A 100 7.83 4.77 12.79
C ILE A 100 6.76 3.82 13.35
N ASN A 101 5.56 3.90 12.78
CA ASN A 101 4.47 2.96 13.00
C ASN A 101 4.42 2.02 11.78
N GLU A 102 4.81 0.78 11.98
CA GLU A 102 4.84 -0.25 10.93
C GLU A 102 3.50 -0.97 10.90
N GLN A 103 2.77 -0.81 9.79
CA GLN A 103 1.43 -1.38 9.61
C GLN A 103 1.51 -2.55 8.64
N ASN A 104 0.74 -3.60 8.89
CA ASN A 104 0.58 -4.77 8.03
C ASN A 104 1.77 -5.04 7.07
N PRO A 105 2.89 -5.57 7.57
CA PRO A 105 4.13 -5.70 6.79
C PRO A 105 3.99 -6.60 5.56
N ASN A 106 2.97 -7.45 5.52
CA ASN A 106 2.69 -8.36 4.40
C ASN A 106 1.46 -7.95 3.58
N ALA A 107 1.06 -6.67 3.64
CA ALA A 107 -0.06 -6.18 2.84
C ALA A 107 0.22 -6.33 1.35
N SER A 108 -0.80 -6.68 0.59
CA SER A 108 -0.78 -6.54 -0.87
C SER A 108 -0.96 -5.07 -1.27
N SER A 109 -0.52 -4.71 -2.48
CA SER A 109 -0.67 -3.33 -2.99
C SER A 109 -2.11 -2.82 -2.94
N LYS A 110 -3.10 -3.71 -3.11
CA LYS A 110 -4.51 -3.34 -2.98
C LYS A 110 -4.88 -3.01 -1.53
N GLU A 111 -4.44 -3.82 -0.58
CA GLU A 111 -4.71 -3.59 0.85
C GLU A 111 -4.07 -2.29 1.35
N GLU A 112 -2.91 -1.93 0.83
CA GLU A 112 -2.26 -0.65 1.12
C GLU A 112 -3.12 0.54 0.69
N VAL A 113 -3.59 0.53 -0.56
CA VAL A 113 -4.46 1.59 -1.10
C VAL A 113 -5.79 1.65 -0.33
N ASP A 114 -6.36 0.50 0.01
CA ASP A 114 -7.60 0.42 0.78
C ASP A 114 -7.41 0.95 2.22
N ALA A 115 -6.26 0.66 2.86
CA ALA A 115 -5.90 1.23 4.16
C ALA A 115 -5.82 2.76 4.12
N GLY A 116 -5.19 3.32 3.09
CA GLY A 116 -5.12 4.77 2.90
C GLY A 116 -6.48 5.43 2.69
N LYS A 117 -7.37 4.80 1.93
CA LYS A 117 -8.74 5.29 1.73
C LYS A 117 -9.56 5.23 3.01
N THR A 118 -9.49 4.09 3.71
CA THR A 118 -10.27 3.83 4.94
C THR A 118 -9.86 4.77 6.08
N ASN A 119 -8.55 5.02 6.23
CA ASN A 119 -8.01 5.81 7.33
C ASN A 119 -7.76 7.28 6.96
N LYS A 120 -8.18 7.72 5.78
CA LYS A 120 -7.93 9.09 5.31
C LYS A 120 -8.31 10.15 6.35
N GLY A 121 -7.38 11.06 6.65
CA GLY A 121 -7.59 12.15 7.60
C GLY A 121 -7.48 11.74 9.07
N THR A 122 -6.95 10.57 9.36
CA THR A 122 -6.69 10.09 10.73
C THR A 122 -5.21 9.78 10.94
N ASP A 123 -4.80 9.63 12.21
CA ASP A 123 -3.45 9.23 12.61
C ASP A 123 -3.12 7.75 12.30
N ALA A 124 -4.06 6.99 11.75
CA ALA A 124 -3.87 5.62 11.28
C ALA A 124 -3.67 5.54 9.76
N ALA A 125 -3.76 6.66 9.01
CA ALA A 125 -3.51 6.65 7.57
C ALA A 125 -2.04 6.34 7.29
N PRO A 126 -1.70 5.42 6.36
CA PRO A 126 -0.34 5.27 5.86
C PRO A 126 0.13 6.56 5.17
N ASP A 127 1.37 6.97 5.47
CA ASP A 127 2.02 8.11 4.83
C ASP A 127 2.81 7.70 3.59
N VAL A 128 3.29 6.45 3.56
CA VAL A 128 4.09 5.87 2.46
C VAL A 128 3.55 4.50 2.09
N TYR A 129 3.51 4.23 0.79
CA TYR A 129 3.09 2.95 0.21
C TYR A 129 4.23 2.34 -0.59
N ASP A 130 4.38 1.01 -0.55
CA ASP A 130 5.28 0.23 -1.41
C ASP A 130 4.45 -0.61 -2.40
N LEU A 131 4.13 -0.01 -3.53
CA LEU A 131 3.16 -0.54 -4.48
C LEU A 131 3.82 -1.12 -5.73
N GLY A 132 3.30 -2.24 -6.21
CA GLY A 132 3.58 -2.66 -7.58
C GLY A 132 3.10 -1.60 -8.60
N LEU A 133 3.89 -1.36 -9.66
CA LEU A 133 3.65 -0.31 -10.66
C LEU A 133 2.23 -0.34 -11.24
N ALA A 134 1.66 -1.52 -11.49
CA ALA A 134 0.30 -1.66 -12.03
C ALA A 134 -0.76 -1.06 -11.11
N VAL A 135 -0.61 -1.21 -9.79
CA VAL A 135 -1.51 -0.61 -8.80
C VAL A 135 -1.20 0.87 -8.60
N ALA A 136 0.07 1.26 -8.52
CA ALA A 136 0.48 2.64 -8.38
C ALA A 136 -0.07 3.52 -9.53
N SER A 137 0.10 3.10 -10.78
CA SER A 137 -0.33 3.86 -11.97
C SER A 137 -1.85 4.05 -12.06
N THR A 138 -2.63 3.13 -11.50
CA THR A 138 -4.11 3.21 -11.49
C THR A 138 -4.70 3.82 -10.22
N SER A 139 -3.85 4.19 -9.25
CA SER A 139 -4.28 4.69 -7.93
C SER A 139 -3.79 6.12 -7.62
N THR A 140 -3.35 6.86 -8.63
CA THR A 140 -2.69 8.18 -8.49
C THR A 140 -3.54 9.24 -7.79
N ASP A 141 -4.87 9.11 -7.80
CA ASP A 141 -5.79 10.00 -7.08
C ASP A 141 -5.65 9.92 -5.55
N ASN A 142 -4.99 8.86 -5.05
CA ASN A 142 -4.75 8.68 -3.62
C ASN A 142 -3.40 9.24 -3.16
N PHE A 143 -2.56 9.73 -4.08
CA PHE A 143 -1.19 10.15 -3.78
C PHE A 143 -1.03 11.66 -3.87
N ALA A 144 -0.27 12.23 -2.95
CA ALA A 144 0.22 13.60 -3.05
C ALA A 144 1.32 13.68 -4.13
N SER A 145 1.42 14.82 -4.80
CA SER A 145 2.55 15.08 -5.70
C SER A 145 3.75 15.54 -4.89
N TYR A 146 4.85 14.79 -4.95
CA TYR A 146 6.09 15.20 -4.30
C TYR A 146 7.32 14.71 -5.08
N LYS A 147 8.20 15.63 -5.45
CA LYS A 147 9.46 15.33 -6.12
C LYS A 147 10.59 15.28 -5.10
N VAL A 148 11.09 14.07 -4.84
CA VAL A 148 12.20 13.84 -3.92
C VAL A 148 13.49 14.51 -4.42
N GLN A 149 14.47 14.70 -3.55
CA GLN A 149 15.74 15.36 -3.89
C GLN A 149 16.48 14.70 -5.06
N ALA A 150 16.35 13.39 -5.21
CA ALA A 150 16.99 12.63 -6.30
C ALA A 150 16.12 12.53 -7.57
N TRP A 151 15.03 13.28 -7.69
CA TRP A 151 14.05 13.17 -8.77
C TRP A 151 14.65 13.11 -10.17
N ASP A 152 15.60 13.99 -10.47
CA ASP A 152 16.22 14.08 -11.78
C ASP A 152 17.15 12.89 -12.10
N LYS A 153 17.51 12.11 -11.09
CA LYS A 153 18.33 10.90 -11.24
C LYS A 153 17.50 9.63 -11.45
N ILE A 154 16.19 9.70 -11.22
CA ILE A 154 15.27 8.58 -11.43
C ILE A 154 14.87 8.56 -12.91
N PRO A 155 15.02 7.43 -13.62
CA PRO A 155 14.62 7.33 -15.02
C PRO A 155 13.14 7.65 -15.24
N ASP A 156 12.82 8.33 -16.33
CA ASP A 156 11.42 8.72 -16.63
C ASP A 156 10.50 7.52 -16.84
N SER A 157 11.06 6.37 -17.25
CA SER A 157 10.30 5.13 -17.45
C SER A 157 9.73 4.52 -16.15
N VAL A 158 10.22 4.95 -14.98
CA VAL A 158 9.86 4.37 -13.67
C VAL A 158 9.39 5.42 -12.66
N LYS A 159 8.92 6.56 -13.14
CA LYS A 159 8.32 7.62 -12.31
C LYS A 159 7.12 8.27 -13.01
N ASP A 160 6.17 8.77 -12.23
CA ASP A 160 5.08 9.59 -12.75
C ASP A 160 5.55 11.04 -12.97
N LYS A 161 5.23 11.63 -14.12
CA LYS A 161 5.67 13.00 -14.47
C LYS A 161 5.24 14.08 -13.47
N ASP A 162 4.10 13.87 -12.79
CA ASP A 162 3.50 14.81 -11.84
C ASP A 162 3.96 14.55 -10.39
N GLY A 163 4.89 13.60 -10.18
CA GLY A 163 5.46 13.30 -8.86
C GLY A 163 4.57 12.46 -7.96
N LYS A 164 3.60 11.75 -8.51
CA LYS A 164 2.68 10.90 -7.73
C LYS A 164 3.33 9.64 -7.19
N TYR A 165 4.25 9.06 -7.96
CA TYR A 165 5.05 7.90 -7.57
C TYR A 165 6.39 7.85 -8.29
N TYR A 166 7.31 7.06 -7.79
CA TYR A 166 8.59 6.72 -8.41
C TYR A 166 9.05 5.37 -7.87
N ALA A 167 9.81 4.63 -8.69
CA ALA A 167 10.38 3.37 -8.25
C ALA A 167 11.56 3.60 -7.30
N ASP A 168 11.65 2.80 -6.27
CA ASP A 168 12.76 2.67 -5.34
C ASP A 168 13.63 1.46 -5.69
N TYR A 169 13.04 0.41 -6.29
CA TYR A 169 13.74 -0.73 -6.89
C TYR A 169 12.97 -1.29 -8.08
N THR A 170 13.61 -2.18 -8.84
CA THR A 170 12.98 -2.97 -9.89
C THR A 170 13.30 -4.45 -9.69
N GLY A 171 12.38 -5.31 -10.12
CA GLY A 171 12.54 -6.76 -10.05
C GLY A 171 12.67 -7.40 -11.43
N ILE A 172 13.32 -8.56 -11.47
CA ILE A 172 13.35 -9.45 -12.63
C ILE A 172 12.52 -10.68 -12.26
N MET A 173 11.54 -11.01 -13.10
CA MET A 173 10.76 -12.22 -12.90
C MET A 173 11.63 -13.46 -13.15
N SER A 174 11.54 -14.41 -12.25
CA SER A 174 12.23 -15.69 -12.35
C SER A 174 11.29 -16.84 -12.00
N ILE A 175 11.63 -18.03 -12.46
CA ILE A 175 10.90 -19.26 -12.15
C ILE A 175 11.73 -20.04 -11.14
N GLY A 176 11.19 -20.21 -9.93
CA GLY A 176 11.73 -21.12 -8.93
C GLY A 176 11.03 -22.47 -8.99
N TRP A 177 11.78 -23.57 -8.82
CA TRP A 177 11.19 -24.90 -8.76
C TRP A 177 11.94 -25.81 -7.77
N ASN A 178 11.28 -26.86 -7.35
CA ASN A 178 11.91 -27.92 -6.55
C ASN A 178 12.63 -28.90 -7.48
N ALA A 179 13.95 -28.76 -7.60
CA ALA A 179 14.78 -29.57 -8.51
C ALA A 179 14.82 -31.04 -8.08
N ASP A 180 14.77 -31.35 -6.78
CA ASP A 180 14.76 -32.72 -6.29
C ASP A 180 13.49 -33.48 -6.73
N LYS A 181 12.38 -32.74 -6.83
CA LYS A 181 11.08 -33.33 -7.20
C LYS A 181 10.88 -33.40 -8.70
N TYR A 182 11.32 -32.39 -9.46
CA TYR A 182 10.97 -32.23 -10.87
C TYR A 182 12.16 -32.39 -11.82
N GLY A 183 13.38 -32.50 -11.29
CA GLY A 183 14.60 -32.51 -12.08
C GLY A 183 14.91 -31.16 -12.72
N ASP A 184 15.76 -31.16 -13.74
CA ASP A 184 16.15 -29.94 -14.44
C ASP A 184 15.01 -29.39 -15.31
N ILE A 185 14.76 -28.08 -15.20
CA ILE A 185 13.92 -27.29 -16.09
C ILE A 185 14.87 -26.34 -16.84
N LYS A 186 14.97 -26.50 -18.16
CA LYS A 186 15.92 -25.75 -19.00
C LYS A 186 15.27 -24.58 -19.73
N SER A 187 13.96 -24.62 -19.90
CA SER A 187 13.19 -23.60 -20.58
C SER A 187 11.78 -23.51 -20.01
N ILE A 188 11.12 -22.39 -20.27
CA ILE A 188 9.70 -22.22 -19.87
C ILE A 188 8.79 -23.23 -20.59
N ASN A 189 9.16 -23.64 -21.81
CA ASN A 189 8.38 -24.63 -22.56
C ASN A 189 8.32 -25.98 -21.84
N ASP A 190 9.31 -26.29 -21.02
CA ASP A 190 9.31 -27.52 -20.22
C ASP A 190 8.14 -27.54 -19.21
N LEU A 191 7.64 -26.36 -18.79
CA LEU A 191 6.49 -26.23 -17.88
C LEU A 191 5.15 -26.61 -18.53
N THR A 192 5.13 -26.79 -19.84
CA THR A 192 3.93 -27.32 -20.55
C THR A 192 3.82 -28.84 -20.47
N ASP A 193 4.83 -29.55 -19.94
CA ASP A 193 4.78 -30.96 -19.68
C ASP A 193 3.63 -31.28 -18.71
N PRO A 194 2.78 -32.27 -19.00
CA PRO A 194 1.65 -32.70 -18.15
C PRO A 194 2.03 -32.99 -16.69
N LYS A 195 3.30 -33.35 -16.39
CA LYS A 195 3.78 -33.53 -15.01
C LYS A 195 3.66 -32.28 -14.13
N PHE A 196 3.61 -31.09 -14.74
CA PHE A 196 3.45 -29.81 -14.03
C PHE A 196 2.00 -29.35 -13.89
N ALA A 197 1.04 -30.10 -14.43
CA ALA A 197 -0.37 -29.74 -14.32
C ALA A 197 -0.78 -29.61 -12.83
N GLY A 198 -1.35 -28.44 -12.48
CA GLY A 198 -1.77 -28.15 -11.11
C GLY A 198 -0.64 -27.88 -10.10
N THR A 199 0.62 -27.79 -10.56
CA THR A 199 1.78 -27.54 -9.67
C THR A 199 2.39 -26.15 -9.83
N VAL A 200 1.99 -25.39 -10.85
CA VAL A 200 2.47 -24.02 -11.09
C VAL A 200 1.68 -23.06 -10.20
N ALA A 201 2.39 -22.19 -9.50
CA ALA A 201 1.80 -21.20 -8.63
C ALA A 201 2.32 -19.78 -8.98
N LEU A 202 1.48 -18.79 -8.76
CA LEU A 202 1.83 -17.37 -8.79
C LEU A 202 1.93 -16.84 -7.36
N ASN A 203 2.67 -15.76 -7.17
CA ASN A 203 2.78 -15.07 -5.89
C ASN A 203 1.54 -14.18 -5.65
N GLY A 204 0.39 -14.81 -5.44
CA GLY A 204 -0.88 -14.15 -5.20
C GLY A 204 -1.80 -14.07 -6.43
N LYS A 205 -2.86 -13.28 -6.33
CA LYS A 205 -3.80 -13.05 -7.42
C LYS A 205 -3.30 -11.92 -8.33
N PRO A 206 -3.27 -12.09 -9.66
CA PRO A 206 -2.78 -11.06 -10.58
C PRO A 206 -3.51 -9.71 -10.49
N ALA A 207 -4.78 -9.70 -10.12
CA ALA A 207 -5.55 -8.47 -9.95
C ALA A 207 -5.27 -7.71 -8.63
N GLU A 208 -4.54 -8.33 -7.69
CA GLU A 208 -4.34 -7.82 -6.33
C GLU A 208 -2.85 -7.64 -5.98
N ALA A 209 -1.96 -8.38 -6.63
CA ALA A 209 -0.53 -8.39 -6.34
C ALA A 209 0.32 -8.18 -7.59
N GLY A 210 1.20 -7.16 -7.57
CA GLY A 210 2.05 -6.80 -8.70
C GLY A 210 2.98 -7.93 -9.14
N ALA A 211 3.57 -8.69 -8.20
CA ALA A 211 4.42 -9.84 -8.51
C ALA A 211 3.65 -10.94 -9.25
N ALA A 212 2.41 -11.24 -8.83
CA ALA A 212 1.56 -12.20 -9.51
C ALA A 212 1.14 -11.73 -10.91
N PHE A 213 0.86 -10.42 -11.07
CA PHE A 213 0.56 -9.83 -12.37
C PHE A 213 1.75 -9.93 -13.33
N ASN A 214 2.95 -9.57 -12.88
CA ASN A 214 4.17 -9.68 -13.68
C ASN A 214 4.48 -11.14 -14.04
N GLY A 215 4.27 -12.09 -13.13
CA GLY A 215 4.38 -13.52 -13.41
C GLY A 215 3.41 -13.98 -14.48
N TYR A 216 2.17 -13.51 -14.42
CA TYR A 216 1.15 -13.78 -15.45
C TYR A 216 1.57 -13.19 -16.81
N LEU A 217 2.03 -11.93 -16.86
CA LEU A 217 2.51 -11.29 -18.08
C LEU A 217 3.69 -12.05 -18.69
N MET A 218 4.66 -12.48 -17.88
CA MET A 218 5.77 -13.29 -18.33
C MET A 218 5.30 -14.58 -19.02
N ILE A 219 4.38 -15.29 -18.38
CA ILE A 219 3.81 -16.53 -18.94
C ILE A 219 3.07 -16.25 -20.25
N ASN A 220 2.27 -15.17 -20.29
CA ASN A 220 1.52 -14.77 -21.48
C ASN A 220 2.46 -14.43 -22.65
N GLN A 221 3.52 -13.63 -22.43
CA GLN A 221 4.53 -13.32 -23.46
C GLN A 221 5.23 -14.57 -23.97
N LEU A 222 5.59 -15.49 -23.10
CA LEU A 222 6.26 -16.73 -23.47
C LEU A 222 5.34 -17.70 -24.22
N ALA A 223 4.02 -17.59 -24.03
CA ALA A 223 3.00 -18.29 -24.80
C ALA A 223 2.66 -17.60 -26.14
N GLY A 224 3.33 -16.49 -26.47
CA GLY A 224 3.11 -15.73 -27.71
C GLY A 224 1.93 -14.73 -27.62
N GLY A 225 1.50 -14.36 -26.42
CA GLY A 225 0.53 -13.29 -26.18
C GLY A 225 1.20 -11.90 -26.19
N ASP A 226 0.38 -10.87 -26.45
CA ASP A 226 0.79 -9.44 -26.42
C ASP A 226 0.89 -8.90 -24.98
#